data_aba53d9a67fba5ddee69eddcf35cb217
#
_entry.id   aba53d9a67fba5ddee69eddcf35cb217
#
_cell.length_a   1.000
_cell.length_b   1.000
_cell.length_c   1.000
_cell.angle_alpha   90.00
_cell.angle_beta   90.00
_cell.angle_gamma   90.00
#
_symmetry.space_group_name_H-M   'P 1'
#
loop_
_entity.id
_entity.type
_entity.pdbx_description
1 polymer ?
#
loop_
_entity_poly.entity_id
_entity_poly.type
_entity_poly.pdbx_seq_one_letter_code
_entity_poly.pdbx_strand_id
1 'polypeptide(L)'
;MSEYTTVYLRNKNVPLLEYREQPSWEEIKDLSDDEINKIEEERKEHNRNVERSMGCELFYLTTTPSRELAVLPWNPSPKVLTKELLEEVIDFYQEEIDRCKTALNEQKEDVVRLEARIVKANVELYDKINEDIYECNQSISFWTKELNHYQYLLDKFNFVKEIIDNDSNAENYELIYTKC
;
A
#
# COMPACT_ATOMS: atom_id res chain seq x y z
N MET A 1 -6.16 -4.08 11.84
CA MET A 1 -6.19 -2.63 11.58
C MET A 1 -5.88 -2.44 10.12
N SER A 2 -6.62 -1.65 9.38
CA SER A 2 -6.30 -1.36 7.98
C SER A 2 -5.27 -0.24 7.96
N GLU A 3 -4.21 -0.39 7.17
CA GLU A 3 -3.24 0.66 6.94
C GLU A 3 -3.63 1.47 5.71
N TYR A 4 -3.30 2.75 5.73
CA TYR A 4 -3.64 3.69 4.67
C TYR A 4 -2.37 4.37 4.19
N THR A 5 -2.11 4.29 2.90
CA THR A 5 -1.02 5.03 2.27
C THR A 5 -1.60 6.02 1.27
N THR A 6 -1.27 7.28 1.42
CA THR A 6 -1.65 8.32 0.48
C THR A 6 -0.40 8.95 -0.10
N VAL A 7 -0.37 9.11 -1.42
CA VAL A 7 0.73 9.76 -2.14
C VAL A 7 0.25 11.07 -2.73
N TYR A 8 1.06 12.12 -2.55
CA TYR A 8 0.77 13.48 -2.99
C TYR A 8 1.90 14.03 -3.86
N LEU A 9 1.55 14.91 -4.79
CA LEU A 9 2.47 15.75 -5.54
C LEU A 9 2.41 17.17 -4.97
N ARG A 10 3.55 17.73 -4.57
CA ARG A 10 3.65 19.06 -3.97
C ARG A 10 4.75 19.89 -4.58
N ASN A 11 4.64 21.20 -4.41
CA ASN A 11 5.70 22.14 -4.74
C ASN A 11 6.77 22.14 -3.63
N LYS A 12 8.04 21.90 -4.00
CA LYS A 12 9.20 21.90 -3.09
C LYS A 12 9.42 23.25 -2.38
N ASN A 13 8.98 24.35 -2.98
CA ASN A 13 9.15 25.67 -2.41
C ASN A 13 8.21 25.96 -1.24
N VAL A 14 7.21 25.10 -0.98
CA VAL A 14 6.36 25.18 0.20
C VAL A 14 7.01 24.34 1.30
N PRO A 15 7.25 24.86 2.53
CA PRO A 15 7.81 24.05 3.61
C PRO A 15 6.94 22.82 3.92
N LEU A 16 7.56 21.65 4.06
CA LEU A 16 6.88 20.45 4.51
C LEU A 16 6.72 20.55 6.02
N LEU A 17 5.49 20.49 6.49
CA LEU A 17 5.15 20.57 7.90
C LEU A 17 4.84 19.16 8.44
N GLU A 18 5.17 18.93 9.69
CA GLU A 18 4.80 17.70 10.41
C GLU A 18 3.57 17.92 11.26
N TYR A 19 2.75 16.87 11.44
CA TYR A 19 1.61 16.92 12.35
C TYR A 19 2.07 17.15 13.79
N ARG A 20 1.32 17.98 14.51
CA ARG A 20 1.46 18.09 15.97
C ARG A 20 0.60 17.02 16.63
N GLU A 21 1.24 16.22 17.46
CA GLU A 21 0.57 15.23 18.30
C GLU A 21 -0.36 15.89 19.32
N GLN A 22 -1.26 15.11 19.90
CA GLN A 22 -2.02 15.56 21.05
C GLN A 22 -1.09 15.77 22.22
N PRO A 23 -1.28 16.86 23.01
CA PRO A 23 -0.51 17.06 24.23
C PRO A 23 -0.74 15.88 25.18
N SER A 24 0.34 15.42 25.81
CA SER A 24 0.26 14.38 26.81
C SER A 24 -0.50 14.86 28.07
N TRP A 25 -1.00 13.91 28.84
CA TRP A 25 -1.63 14.24 30.12
C TRP A 25 -0.71 15.08 31.03
N GLU A 26 0.57 14.80 31.04
CA GLU A 26 1.57 15.53 31.84
C GLU A 26 1.71 17.00 31.44
N GLU A 27 1.48 17.33 30.17
CA GLU A 27 1.56 18.70 29.65
C GLU A 27 0.30 19.52 29.95
N ILE A 28 -0.85 18.87 30.16
CA ILE A 28 -2.15 19.58 30.32
C ILE A 28 -2.76 19.46 31.71
N LYS A 29 -2.27 18.58 32.58
CA LYS A 29 -2.89 18.26 33.88
C LYS A 29 -3.08 19.46 34.83
N ASP A 30 -2.22 20.48 34.72
CA ASP A 30 -2.20 21.66 35.59
C ASP A 30 -2.79 22.91 34.88
N LEU A 31 -3.31 22.75 33.65
CA LEU A 31 -3.88 23.84 32.87
C LEU A 31 -5.41 23.95 33.11
N SER A 32 -5.93 25.16 32.94
CA SER A 32 -7.36 25.41 32.91
C SER A 32 -8.01 24.90 31.60
N ASP A 33 -9.30 24.67 31.60
CA ASP A 33 -10.06 24.25 30.41
C ASP A 33 -9.88 25.24 29.23
N ASP A 34 -9.81 26.54 29.50
CA ASP A 34 -9.59 27.56 28.48
C ASP A 34 -8.20 27.45 27.83
N GLU A 35 -7.17 27.17 28.63
CA GLU A 35 -5.80 26.95 28.12
C GLU A 35 -5.69 25.67 27.31
N ILE A 36 -6.35 24.59 27.76
CA ILE A 36 -6.40 23.32 27.02
C ILE A 36 -7.11 23.53 25.68
N ASN A 37 -8.26 24.20 25.67
CA ASN A 37 -9.00 24.49 24.43
C ASN A 37 -8.18 25.32 23.45
N LYS A 38 -7.41 26.31 23.95
CA LYS A 38 -6.53 27.11 23.10
C LYS A 38 -5.43 26.28 22.45
N ILE A 39 -4.77 25.42 23.21
CA ILE A 39 -3.73 24.48 22.69
C ILE A 39 -4.32 23.58 21.62
N GLU A 40 -5.51 23.03 21.86
CA GLU A 40 -6.24 22.19 20.91
C GLU A 40 -6.59 22.94 19.60
N GLU A 41 -7.05 24.18 19.70
CA GLU A 41 -7.34 25.00 18.51
C GLU A 41 -6.07 25.32 17.71
N GLU A 42 -4.99 25.71 18.37
CA GLU A 42 -3.70 25.95 17.74
C GLU A 42 -3.16 24.70 17.06
N ARG A 43 -3.28 23.53 17.69
CA ARG A 43 -2.92 22.23 17.11
C ARG A 43 -3.75 21.92 15.87
N LYS A 44 -5.07 22.07 15.94
CA LYS A 44 -6.00 21.83 14.82
C LYS A 44 -5.68 22.73 13.63
N GLU A 45 -5.43 24.02 13.88
CA GLU A 45 -5.08 24.95 12.80
C GLU A 45 -3.70 24.61 12.20
N HIS A 46 -2.72 24.25 13.03
CA HIS A 46 -1.43 23.78 12.53
C HIS A 46 -1.60 22.54 11.65
N ASN A 47 -2.36 21.52 12.08
CA ASN A 47 -2.57 20.29 11.33
C ASN A 47 -3.33 20.54 10.01
N ARG A 48 -4.28 21.49 9.97
CA ARG A 48 -4.88 21.96 8.70
C ARG A 48 -3.82 22.56 7.75
N ASN A 49 -2.85 23.29 8.28
CA ASN A 49 -1.77 23.85 7.47
C ASN A 49 -0.83 22.76 6.94
N VAL A 50 -0.60 21.67 7.71
CA VAL A 50 0.09 20.46 7.22
C VAL A 50 -0.65 19.91 6.01
N GLU A 51 -1.97 19.66 6.12
CA GLU A 51 -2.79 19.14 5.02
C GLU A 51 -2.73 20.04 3.78
N ARG A 52 -2.80 21.36 3.96
CA ARG A 52 -2.66 22.33 2.85
C ARG A 52 -1.27 22.31 2.22
N SER A 53 -0.23 22.00 3.00
CA SER A 53 1.16 21.93 2.50
C SER A 53 1.47 20.68 1.71
N MET A 54 0.65 19.62 1.86
CA MET A 54 0.88 18.32 1.19
C MET A 54 0.65 18.38 -0.33
N GLY A 55 -0.08 19.36 -0.83
CA GLY A 55 -0.32 19.53 -2.26
C GLY A 55 -1.50 18.71 -2.78
N CYS A 56 -1.37 18.17 -3.98
CA CYS A 56 -2.43 17.40 -4.65
C CYS A 56 -2.30 15.91 -4.36
N GLU A 57 -3.36 15.30 -3.84
CA GLU A 57 -3.44 13.85 -3.71
C GLU A 57 -3.46 13.20 -5.10
N LEU A 58 -2.54 12.27 -5.33
CA LEU A 58 -2.47 11.50 -6.56
C LEU A 58 -3.27 10.21 -6.45
N PHE A 59 -3.12 9.50 -5.34
CA PHE A 59 -3.89 8.30 -5.05
C PHE A 59 -3.84 7.92 -3.57
N TYR A 60 -4.82 7.13 -3.19
CA TYR A 60 -5.01 6.58 -1.86
C TYR A 60 -5.07 5.06 -1.95
N LEU A 61 -4.33 4.38 -1.09
CA LEU A 61 -4.28 2.93 -1.01
C LEU A 61 -4.72 2.47 0.38
N THR A 62 -5.59 1.48 0.41
CA THR A 62 -5.93 0.74 1.62
C THR A 62 -5.24 -0.61 1.56
N THR A 63 -4.36 -0.89 2.51
CA THR A 63 -3.69 -2.17 2.63
C THR A 63 -4.12 -2.89 3.90
N THR A 64 -4.21 -4.21 3.85
CA THR A 64 -4.34 -5.01 5.06
C THR A 64 -2.95 -5.28 5.64
N PRO A 65 -2.81 -5.46 6.97
CA PRO A 65 -1.50 -5.67 7.61
C PRO A 65 -0.68 -6.84 7.05
N SER A 66 -1.35 -7.82 6.45
CA SER A 66 -0.71 -8.98 5.80
C SER A 66 -0.18 -8.69 4.38
N ARG A 67 -0.44 -7.50 3.84
CA ARG A 67 -0.08 -7.07 2.49
C ARG A 67 0.59 -5.71 2.51
N GLU A 68 1.38 -5.47 3.52
CA GLU A 68 2.05 -4.20 3.71
C GLU A 68 2.85 -3.81 2.47
N LEU A 69 2.80 -2.53 2.16
CA LEU A 69 3.91 -1.81 1.55
C LEU A 69 5.10 -1.91 2.53
N ALA A 70 5.72 -3.10 2.59
CA ALA A 70 6.82 -3.37 3.52
C ALA A 70 7.99 -2.40 3.29
N VAL A 71 8.06 -1.82 2.09
CA VAL A 71 9.11 -0.90 1.66
C VAL A 71 8.87 0.53 2.17
N LEU A 72 7.59 0.99 2.28
CA LEU A 72 7.32 2.32 2.81
C LEU A 72 7.24 2.28 4.34
N PRO A 73 8.14 2.93 5.06
CA PRO A 73 8.09 3.01 6.51
C PRO A 73 6.78 3.62 7.01
N TRP A 74 6.22 3.05 8.07
CA TRP A 74 5.06 3.64 8.75
C TRP A 74 5.38 5.06 9.21
N ASN A 75 4.55 6.01 8.82
CA ASN A 75 4.72 7.40 9.19
C ASN A 75 3.44 8.21 9.00
N PRO A 76 2.77 8.61 10.09
CA PRO A 76 1.56 9.42 10.01
C PRO A 76 1.81 10.84 9.51
N SER A 77 3.02 11.37 9.71
CA SER A 77 3.41 12.69 9.18
C SER A 77 3.90 12.58 7.73
N PRO A 78 3.70 13.62 6.88
CA PRO A 78 4.15 13.57 5.50
C PRO A 78 5.67 13.39 5.38
N LYS A 79 6.11 12.45 4.54
CA LYS A 79 7.54 12.25 4.20
C LYS A 79 7.76 12.31 2.70
N VAL A 80 8.95 12.75 2.33
CA VAL A 80 9.37 12.74 0.93
C VAL A 80 9.50 11.30 0.44
N LEU A 81 8.82 10.99 -0.65
CA LEU A 81 9.01 9.76 -1.40
C LEU A 81 10.15 10.00 -2.40
N THR A 82 11.37 9.65 -2.01
CA THR A 82 12.54 9.82 -2.88
C THR A 82 12.46 8.93 -4.11
N LYS A 83 13.25 9.25 -5.13
CA LYS A 83 13.29 8.43 -6.35
C LYS A 83 13.75 7.01 -6.06
N GLU A 84 14.75 6.87 -5.20
CA GLU A 84 15.29 5.57 -4.77
C GLU A 84 14.21 4.74 -4.06
N LEU A 85 13.48 5.36 -3.12
CA LEU A 85 12.39 4.69 -2.41
C LEU A 85 11.22 4.32 -3.34
N LEU A 86 10.94 5.18 -4.33
CA LEU A 86 9.93 4.89 -5.36
C LEU A 86 10.34 3.67 -6.22
N GLU A 87 11.61 3.58 -6.59
CA GLU A 87 12.16 2.45 -7.34
C GLU A 87 12.09 1.16 -6.50
N GLU A 88 12.48 1.21 -5.22
CA GLU A 88 12.35 0.06 -4.30
C GLU A 88 10.89 -0.45 -4.19
N VAL A 89 9.91 0.47 -4.13
CA VAL A 89 8.48 0.10 -4.12
C VAL A 89 8.06 -0.58 -5.43
N ILE A 90 8.49 -0.06 -6.56
CA ILE A 90 8.19 -0.63 -7.89
C ILE A 90 8.80 -2.03 -8.01
N ASP A 91 10.07 -2.19 -7.65
CA ASP A 91 10.77 -3.47 -7.69
C ASP A 91 10.08 -4.50 -6.78
N PHE A 92 9.72 -4.12 -5.55
CA PHE A 92 8.98 -4.98 -4.64
C PHE A 92 7.67 -5.51 -5.26
N TYR A 93 6.86 -4.64 -5.88
CA TYR A 93 5.61 -5.11 -6.50
C TYR A 93 5.85 -5.96 -7.74
N GLN A 94 6.92 -5.69 -8.49
CA GLN A 94 7.30 -6.54 -9.61
C GLN A 94 7.69 -7.97 -9.14
N GLU A 95 8.44 -8.08 -8.07
CA GLU A 95 8.79 -9.36 -7.45
C GLU A 95 7.55 -10.12 -6.95
N GLU A 96 6.61 -9.43 -6.28
CA GLU A 96 5.36 -10.04 -5.81
C GLU A 96 4.48 -10.52 -6.98
N ILE A 97 4.43 -9.78 -8.07
CA ILE A 97 3.74 -10.18 -9.30
C ILE A 97 4.36 -11.46 -9.87
N ASP A 98 5.67 -11.54 -9.93
CA ASP A 98 6.36 -12.71 -10.49
C ASP A 98 6.21 -13.93 -9.57
N ARG A 99 6.19 -13.73 -8.25
CA ARG A 99 5.84 -14.76 -7.28
C ARG A 99 4.41 -15.28 -7.47
N CYS A 100 3.43 -14.38 -7.65
CA CYS A 100 2.04 -14.77 -7.92
C CYS A 100 1.89 -15.55 -9.23
N LYS A 101 2.58 -15.15 -10.29
CA LYS A 101 2.57 -15.86 -11.58
C LYS A 101 3.14 -17.27 -11.45
N THR A 102 4.24 -17.41 -10.72
CA THR A 102 4.86 -18.72 -10.46
C THR A 102 3.89 -19.63 -9.72
N ALA A 103 3.33 -19.17 -8.60
CA ALA A 103 2.36 -19.94 -7.83
C ALA A 103 1.11 -20.32 -8.65
N LEU A 104 0.61 -19.40 -9.48
CA LEU A 104 -0.52 -19.68 -10.40
C LEU A 104 -0.19 -20.78 -11.40
N ASN A 105 1.00 -20.76 -11.99
CA ASN A 105 1.41 -21.77 -12.95
C ASN A 105 1.54 -23.14 -12.29
N GLU A 106 2.17 -23.22 -11.12
CA GLU A 106 2.29 -24.46 -10.35
C GLU A 106 0.90 -25.06 -10.03
N GLN A 107 -0.03 -24.26 -9.53
CA GLN A 107 -1.37 -24.73 -9.20
C GLN A 107 -2.15 -25.20 -10.44
N LYS A 108 -2.01 -24.52 -11.58
CA LYS A 108 -2.63 -24.96 -12.85
C LYS A 108 -2.04 -26.28 -13.36
N GLU A 109 -0.73 -26.46 -13.24
CA GLU A 109 -0.09 -27.72 -13.60
C GLU A 109 -0.54 -28.87 -12.68
N ASP A 110 -0.74 -28.58 -11.39
CA ASP A 110 -1.27 -29.57 -10.43
C ASP A 110 -2.69 -30.02 -10.81
N VAL A 111 -3.58 -29.06 -11.18
CA VAL A 111 -4.93 -29.40 -11.68
C VAL A 111 -4.85 -30.32 -12.88
N VAL A 112 -4.02 -30.01 -13.88
CA VAL A 112 -3.85 -30.84 -15.07
C VAL A 112 -3.35 -32.25 -14.72
N ARG A 113 -2.40 -32.35 -13.77
CA ARG A 113 -1.90 -33.65 -13.29
C ARG A 113 -2.97 -34.46 -12.58
N LEU A 114 -3.79 -33.83 -11.74
CA LEU A 114 -4.88 -34.45 -11.02
C LEU A 114 -6.01 -34.90 -11.95
N GLU A 115 -6.39 -34.09 -12.93
CA GLU A 115 -7.37 -34.44 -13.96
C GLU A 115 -6.94 -35.68 -14.77
N ALA A 116 -5.66 -35.76 -15.14
CA ALA A 116 -5.14 -36.94 -15.84
C ALA A 116 -5.18 -38.22 -14.98
N ARG A 117 -5.16 -38.11 -13.65
CA ARG A 117 -5.29 -39.24 -12.70
C ARG A 117 -6.73 -39.70 -12.53
N ILE A 118 -7.70 -38.80 -12.62
CA ILE A 118 -9.13 -39.12 -12.50
C ILE A 118 -9.55 -40.21 -13.47
N VAL A 119 -9.05 -40.17 -14.72
CA VAL A 119 -9.40 -41.12 -15.80
C VAL A 119 -9.08 -42.59 -15.41
N LYS A 120 -8.16 -42.78 -14.46
CA LYS A 120 -7.68 -44.11 -14.03
C LYS A 120 -8.12 -44.47 -12.58
N ALA A 121 -8.89 -43.61 -11.94
CA ALA A 121 -9.23 -43.75 -10.51
C ALA A 121 -10.36 -44.73 -10.26
N ASN A 122 -10.29 -45.45 -9.16
CA ASN A 122 -11.46 -46.13 -8.56
C ASN A 122 -12.32 -45.13 -7.78
N VAL A 123 -13.49 -45.52 -7.29
CA VAL A 123 -14.47 -44.64 -6.65
C VAL A 123 -13.86 -43.85 -5.47
N GLU A 124 -13.12 -44.55 -4.57
CA GLU A 124 -12.53 -43.89 -3.38
C GLU A 124 -11.43 -42.86 -3.77
N LEU A 125 -10.62 -43.21 -4.77
CA LEU A 125 -9.58 -42.34 -5.27
C LEU A 125 -10.15 -41.14 -6.05
N TYR A 126 -11.29 -41.35 -6.71
CA TYR A 126 -12.01 -40.32 -7.46
C TYR A 126 -12.44 -39.14 -6.56
N ASP A 127 -13.09 -39.45 -5.44
CA ASP A 127 -13.58 -38.41 -4.51
C ASP A 127 -12.42 -37.61 -3.94
N LYS A 128 -11.32 -38.28 -3.54
CA LYS A 128 -10.12 -37.58 -3.04
C LYS A 128 -9.47 -36.68 -4.09
N ILE A 129 -9.35 -37.13 -5.34
CA ILE A 129 -8.77 -36.32 -6.40
C ILE A 129 -9.64 -35.08 -6.70
N ASN A 130 -10.98 -35.21 -6.65
CA ASN A 130 -11.86 -34.05 -6.82
C ASN A 130 -11.73 -33.04 -5.67
N GLU A 131 -11.52 -33.51 -4.43
CA GLU A 131 -11.22 -32.62 -3.30
C GLU A 131 -9.90 -31.88 -3.52
N ASP A 132 -8.83 -32.56 -3.91
CA ASP A 132 -7.54 -31.97 -4.24
C ASP A 132 -7.65 -30.91 -5.37
N ILE A 133 -8.43 -31.20 -6.44
CA ILE A 133 -8.69 -30.25 -7.53
C ILE A 133 -9.48 -29.04 -7.02
N TYR A 134 -10.45 -29.23 -6.14
CA TYR A 134 -11.19 -28.12 -5.55
C TYR A 134 -10.26 -27.20 -4.75
N GLU A 135 -9.35 -27.74 -3.93
CA GLU A 135 -8.36 -26.98 -3.19
C GLU A 135 -7.41 -26.20 -4.10
N CYS A 136 -6.90 -26.84 -5.16
CA CYS A 136 -6.09 -26.16 -6.17
C CYS A 136 -6.83 -24.99 -6.82
N ASN A 137 -8.12 -25.16 -7.17
CA ASN A 137 -8.92 -24.09 -7.76
C ASN A 137 -9.18 -22.94 -6.77
N GLN A 138 -9.33 -23.21 -5.48
CA GLN A 138 -9.39 -22.16 -4.45
C GLN A 138 -8.07 -21.38 -4.40
N SER A 139 -6.93 -22.07 -4.43
CA SER A 139 -5.60 -21.47 -4.47
C SER A 139 -5.39 -20.62 -5.76
N ILE A 140 -5.82 -21.09 -6.91
CA ILE A 140 -5.79 -20.33 -8.17
C ILE A 140 -6.62 -19.04 -8.04
N SER A 141 -7.82 -19.13 -7.47
CA SER A 141 -8.66 -17.94 -7.24
C SER A 141 -7.99 -16.92 -6.32
N PHE A 142 -7.35 -17.39 -5.25
CA PHE A 142 -6.59 -16.55 -4.32
C PHE A 142 -5.44 -15.86 -5.04
N TRP A 143 -4.55 -16.60 -5.70
CA TRP A 143 -3.38 -16.03 -6.37
C TRP A 143 -3.74 -15.10 -7.54
N THR A 144 -4.87 -15.37 -8.20
CA THR A 144 -5.39 -14.45 -9.24
C THR A 144 -5.79 -13.10 -8.64
N LYS A 145 -6.43 -13.08 -7.47
CA LYS A 145 -6.80 -11.83 -6.78
C LYS A 145 -5.57 -11.08 -6.31
N GLU A 146 -4.57 -11.79 -5.77
CA GLU A 146 -3.29 -11.20 -5.35
C GLU A 146 -2.57 -10.57 -6.55
N LEU A 147 -2.43 -11.30 -7.64
CA LEU A 147 -1.81 -10.81 -8.88
C LEU A 147 -2.46 -9.52 -9.38
N ASN A 148 -3.79 -9.50 -9.47
CA ASN A 148 -4.52 -8.31 -9.91
C ASN A 148 -4.33 -7.13 -8.95
N HIS A 149 -4.25 -7.40 -7.65
CA HIS A 149 -4.03 -6.38 -6.64
C HIS A 149 -2.63 -5.77 -6.79
N TYR A 150 -1.58 -6.59 -6.86
CA TYR A 150 -0.21 -6.10 -7.01
C TYR A 150 0.00 -5.39 -8.36
N GLN A 151 -0.62 -5.87 -9.44
CA GLN A 151 -0.59 -5.18 -10.73
C GLN A 151 -1.21 -3.78 -10.63
N TYR A 152 -2.37 -3.65 -9.99
CA TYR A 152 -2.99 -2.35 -9.74
C TYR A 152 -2.08 -1.40 -8.96
N LEU A 153 -1.40 -1.89 -7.93
CA LEU A 153 -0.46 -1.08 -7.14
C LEU A 153 0.76 -0.66 -7.97
N LEU A 154 1.34 -1.59 -8.71
CA LEU A 154 2.47 -1.32 -9.60
C LEU A 154 2.12 -0.25 -10.64
N ASP A 155 0.94 -0.34 -11.27
CA ASP A 155 0.48 0.64 -12.25
C ASP A 155 0.35 2.05 -11.65
N LYS A 156 -0.09 2.16 -10.37
CA LYS A 156 -0.16 3.44 -9.65
C LYS A 156 1.23 4.06 -9.44
N PHE A 157 2.20 3.27 -8.99
CA PHE A 157 3.55 3.77 -8.74
C PHE A 157 4.31 4.06 -10.04
N ASN A 158 4.12 3.27 -11.10
CA ASN A 158 4.66 3.58 -12.43
C ASN A 158 4.08 4.88 -12.99
N PHE A 159 2.78 5.13 -12.85
CA PHE A 159 2.16 6.41 -13.25
C PHE A 159 2.81 7.61 -12.54
N VAL A 160 3.08 7.48 -11.24
CA VAL A 160 3.76 8.52 -10.47
C VAL A 160 5.19 8.73 -10.95
N LYS A 161 5.91 7.66 -11.26
CA LYS A 161 7.27 7.72 -11.83
C LYS A 161 7.27 8.43 -13.18
N GLU A 162 6.30 8.12 -14.06
CA GLU A 162 6.15 8.79 -15.35
C GLU A 162 5.92 10.30 -15.22
N ILE A 163 5.11 10.74 -14.24
CA ILE A 163 4.89 12.17 -13.97
C ILE A 163 6.22 12.84 -13.65
N ILE A 164 7.04 12.25 -12.78
CA ILE A 164 8.32 12.83 -12.35
C ILE A 164 9.35 12.82 -13.48
N ASP A 165 9.43 11.72 -14.22
CA ASP A 165 10.45 11.56 -15.26
C ASP A 165 10.17 12.42 -16.52
N ASN A 166 8.89 12.73 -16.80
CA ASN A 166 8.48 13.43 -18.01
C ASN A 166 8.10 14.90 -17.80
N ASP A 167 7.96 15.38 -16.56
CA ASP A 167 7.62 16.79 -16.31
C ASP A 167 8.87 17.67 -16.43
N SER A 168 8.84 18.61 -17.36
CA SER A 168 9.89 19.64 -17.54
C SER A 168 10.07 20.55 -16.30
N ASN A 169 9.10 20.55 -15.38
CA ASN A 169 9.12 21.27 -14.12
C ASN A 169 9.36 20.34 -12.91
N ALA A 170 9.77 19.10 -13.12
CA ALA A 170 9.98 18.11 -12.05
C ALA A 170 10.93 18.59 -10.95
N GLU A 171 11.86 19.52 -11.29
CA GLU A 171 12.74 20.16 -10.31
C GLU A 171 11.99 20.99 -9.25
N ASN A 172 10.78 21.46 -9.55
CA ASN A 172 9.96 22.29 -8.67
C ASN A 172 8.96 21.47 -7.84
N TYR A 173 8.81 20.17 -8.12
CA TYR A 173 7.86 19.30 -7.47
C TYR A 173 8.57 18.12 -6.80
N GLU A 174 7.94 17.60 -5.77
CA GLU A 174 8.35 16.36 -5.11
C GLU A 174 7.12 15.52 -4.75
N LEU A 175 7.35 14.22 -4.62
CA LEU A 175 6.38 13.32 -4.05
C LEU A 175 6.54 13.26 -2.54
N ILE A 176 5.41 13.20 -1.86
CA ILE A 176 5.37 12.85 -0.44
C ILE A 176 4.35 11.74 -0.21
N TYR A 177 4.49 11.06 0.89
CA TYR A 177 3.53 10.05 1.32
C TYR A 177 3.23 10.17 2.82
N THR A 178 2.05 9.70 3.21
CA THR A 178 1.70 9.40 4.59
C THR A 178 1.29 7.93 4.66
N LYS A 179 1.66 7.23 5.74
CA LYS A 179 1.26 5.85 6.00
C LYS A 179 0.79 5.74 7.45
N CYS A 180 -0.50 5.45 7.65
CA CYS A 180 -1.18 5.38 8.95
C CYS A 180 -1.78 3.99 9.19
#